data_f4cb3261c28752e9fadb32487b98a8ce
#
_entry.id   f4cb3261c28752e9fadb32487b98a8ce
#
_cell.length_a   1.000
_cell.length_b   1.000
_cell.length_c   1.000
_cell.angle_alpha   90.00
_cell.angle_beta   90.00
_cell.angle_gamma   90.00
#
_symmetry.space_group_name_H-M   'P 1'
#
loop_
_entity.id
_entity.type
_entity.pdbx_description
1 polymer ?
#
loop_
_entity_poly.entity_id
_entity_poly.type
_entity_poly.pdbx_seq_one_letter_code
_entity_poly.pdbx_strand_id
1 'polypeptide(L)'
;DSAVFSAPSFSQRLPIRQFLISPSIDPLSDKNKELPKELIDSVLEKYKIVKDKPIITQISRFDRLKDPLGVIQAYLQVKKYIDCQLILAGGSASDDPEGIMVFEEIKEKAKQDKDIHILLLPQNDIEVNALQSASTVIVQKSIREGFGLTVAEALWKAKPVVASNVGGIPLQIKHKYSGLLCHSIDGAAFAIKQLLNSPGYARRLGENG
;
A
#
# COMPACT_ATOMS: atom_id res chain seq x y z
N ASP A 1 -33.25 -5.77 -13.39
CA ASP A 1 -31.99 -4.99 -13.27
C ASP A 1 -31.66 -4.83 -11.78
N SER A 2 -30.37 -4.80 -11.47
CA SER A 2 -29.85 -4.57 -10.13
C SER A 2 -28.53 -3.82 -10.19
N ALA A 3 -28.12 -3.15 -9.08
CA ALA A 3 -26.83 -2.53 -8.91
C ALA A 3 -26.06 -3.19 -7.77
N VAL A 4 -24.74 -3.32 -7.94
CA VAL A 4 -23.82 -3.84 -6.93
C VAL A 4 -22.83 -2.73 -6.55
N PHE A 5 -22.65 -2.50 -5.25
CA PHE A 5 -21.71 -1.54 -4.72
C PHE A 5 -20.69 -2.24 -3.81
N SER A 6 -19.42 -1.81 -3.88
CA SER A 6 -18.32 -2.36 -3.09
C SER A 6 -18.29 -1.87 -1.64
N ALA A 7 -18.92 -0.73 -1.37
CA ALA A 7 -18.98 -0.14 -0.03
C ALA A 7 -20.29 0.66 0.14
N PRO A 8 -20.82 0.79 1.36
CA PRO A 8 -22.04 1.57 1.65
C PRO A 8 -21.92 3.04 1.20
N SER A 9 -20.73 3.63 1.32
CA SER A 9 -20.46 5.02 0.90
C SER A 9 -20.64 5.28 -0.60
N PHE A 10 -20.68 4.23 -1.42
CA PHE A 10 -20.89 4.34 -2.88
C PHE A 10 -22.34 4.05 -3.29
N SER A 11 -23.17 3.54 -2.37
CA SER A 11 -24.56 3.28 -2.68
C SER A 11 -25.30 4.57 -3.01
N GLN A 12 -26.24 4.49 -3.96
CA GLN A 12 -27.05 5.60 -4.42
C GLN A 12 -28.52 5.26 -4.27
N ARG A 13 -29.39 6.27 -4.22
CA ARG A 13 -30.85 6.04 -4.25
C ARG A 13 -31.28 5.76 -5.69
N LEU A 14 -31.29 4.49 -6.05
CA LEU A 14 -31.73 4.01 -7.37
C LEU A 14 -33.07 3.27 -7.24
N PRO A 15 -33.99 3.37 -8.23
CA PRO A 15 -35.28 2.68 -8.23
C PRO A 15 -35.17 1.20 -8.64
N ILE A 16 -34.05 0.55 -8.30
CA ILE A 16 -33.75 -0.87 -8.59
C ILE A 16 -33.16 -1.54 -7.34
N ARG A 17 -33.11 -2.86 -7.33
CA ARG A 17 -32.47 -3.62 -6.25
C ARG A 17 -30.99 -3.30 -6.16
N GLN A 18 -30.51 -3.12 -4.94
CA GLN A 18 -29.11 -2.81 -4.67
C GLN A 18 -28.53 -3.87 -3.73
N PHE A 19 -27.29 -4.27 -4.03
CA PHE A 19 -26.55 -5.23 -3.24
C PHE A 19 -25.21 -4.60 -2.84
N LEU A 20 -24.80 -4.84 -1.59
CA LEU A 20 -23.45 -4.51 -1.11
C LEU A 20 -22.65 -5.81 -1.14
N ILE A 21 -21.67 -5.87 -2.04
CA ILE A 21 -20.76 -7.01 -2.19
C ILE A 21 -19.35 -6.47 -2.15
N SER A 22 -18.66 -6.68 -1.03
CA SER A 22 -17.27 -6.28 -0.91
C SER A 22 -16.38 -7.15 -1.80
N PRO A 23 -15.42 -6.56 -2.52
CA PRO A 23 -14.38 -7.30 -3.21
C PRO A 23 -13.59 -8.19 -2.24
N SER A 24 -13.04 -9.28 -2.75
CA SER A 24 -12.21 -10.21 -1.99
C SER A 24 -10.93 -10.53 -2.75
N ILE A 25 -9.93 -11.03 -2.04
CA ILE A 25 -8.71 -11.58 -2.62
C ILE A 25 -8.83 -13.11 -2.71
N ASP A 26 -8.08 -13.70 -3.64
CA ASP A 26 -7.83 -15.14 -3.66
C ASP A 26 -6.55 -15.43 -2.87
N PRO A 27 -6.63 -16.09 -1.69
CA PRO A 27 -5.47 -16.36 -0.86
C PRO A 27 -4.49 -17.35 -1.48
N LEU A 28 -4.91 -18.15 -2.46
CA LEU A 28 -4.08 -19.16 -3.13
C LEU A 28 -3.43 -18.64 -4.41
N SER A 29 -3.76 -17.43 -4.85
CA SER A 29 -3.14 -16.82 -6.03
C SER A 29 -1.65 -16.53 -5.81
N ASP A 30 -0.91 -16.39 -6.90
CA ASP A 30 0.51 -16.01 -6.87
C ASP A 30 0.77 -14.72 -6.08
N LYS A 31 -0.21 -13.85 -6.04
CA LYS A 31 -0.16 -12.58 -5.32
C LYS A 31 -0.27 -12.73 -3.80
N ASN A 32 -0.87 -13.82 -3.31
CA ASN A 32 -1.23 -13.95 -1.90
C ASN A 32 -0.72 -15.23 -1.22
N LYS A 33 -0.33 -16.27 -1.99
CA LYS A 33 0.24 -17.49 -1.45
C LYS A 33 1.52 -17.22 -0.64
N GLU A 34 1.83 -18.09 0.30
CA GLU A 34 3.10 -18.05 1.01
C GLU A 34 4.26 -18.28 0.05
N LEU A 35 5.31 -17.46 0.17
CA LEU A 35 6.51 -17.55 -0.67
C LEU A 35 7.71 -18.05 0.16
N PRO A 36 8.57 -18.90 -0.41
CA PRO A 36 9.85 -19.24 0.20
C PRO A 36 10.70 -17.98 0.43
N LYS A 37 11.44 -17.96 1.53
CA LYS A 37 12.30 -16.83 1.89
C LYS A 37 13.33 -16.53 0.81
N GLU A 38 13.90 -17.57 0.20
CA GLU A 38 14.88 -17.44 -0.88
C GLU A 38 14.32 -16.70 -2.09
N LEU A 39 13.05 -16.90 -2.40
CA LEU A 39 12.38 -16.19 -3.49
C LEU A 39 12.16 -14.72 -3.14
N ILE A 40 11.72 -14.43 -1.91
CA ILE A 40 11.58 -13.04 -1.42
C ILE A 40 12.95 -12.35 -1.49
N ASP A 41 13.98 -13.00 -1.01
CA ASP A 41 15.35 -12.49 -0.99
C ASP A 41 15.88 -12.21 -2.40
N SER A 42 15.62 -13.09 -3.37
CA SER A 42 16.01 -12.90 -4.76
C SER A 42 15.34 -11.68 -5.41
N VAL A 43 14.07 -11.41 -5.06
CA VAL A 43 13.36 -10.22 -5.53
C VAL A 43 13.96 -8.93 -4.94
N LEU A 44 14.30 -8.93 -3.63
CA LEU A 44 14.97 -7.80 -3.01
C LEU A 44 16.32 -7.52 -3.65
N GLU A 45 17.11 -8.55 -3.93
CA GLU A 45 18.41 -8.43 -4.62
C GLU A 45 18.26 -7.89 -6.03
N LYS A 46 17.30 -8.40 -6.80
CA LYS A 46 16.99 -7.92 -8.16
C LYS A 46 16.78 -6.40 -8.18
N TYR A 47 16.07 -5.87 -7.19
CA TYR A 47 15.76 -4.44 -7.09
C TYR A 47 16.73 -3.65 -6.21
N LYS A 48 17.83 -4.27 -5.76
CA LYS A 48 18.85 -3.64 -4.90
C LYS A 48 18.29 -3.05 -3.59
N ILE A 49 17.29 -3.72 -3.02
CA ILE A 49 16.66 -3.34 -1.75
C ILE A 49 17.47 -3.93 -0.59
N VAL A 50 17.80 -3.11 0.39
CA VAL A 50 18.63 -3.53 1.54
C VAL A 50 17.77 -4.28 2.55
N LYS A 51 18.09 -5.56 2.82
CA LYS A 51 17.29 -6.46 3.68
C LYS A 51 17.24 -6.01 5.16
N ASP A 52 18.33 -5.47 5.66
CA ASP A 52 18.48 -5.10 7.09
C ASP A 52 17.95 -3.69 7.42
N LYS A 53 17.41 -2.99 6.43
CA LYS A 53 16.83 -1.67 6.61
C LYS A 53 15.30 -1.76 6.55
N PRO A 54 14.56 -1.11 7.49
CA PRO A 54 13.10 -1.10 7.43
C PRO A 54 12.55 -0.66 6.07
N ILE A 55 11.57 -1.41 5.56
CA ILE A 55 10.99 -1.21 4.25
C ILE A 55 9.56 -0.68 4.40
N ILE A 56 9.30 0.51 3.88
CA ILE A 56 7.98 1.10 3.74
C ILE A 56 7.55 0.89 2.29
N THR A 57 6.39 0.29 2.05
CA THR A 57 5.98 -0.05 0.67
C THR A 57 4.56 0.43 0.38
N GLN A 58 4.39 1.06 -0.79
CA GLN A 58 3.09 1.24 -1.43
C GLN A 58 3.06 0.47 -2.74
N ILE A 59 2.06 -0.39 -2.90
CA ILE A 59 1.76 -1.08 -4.16
C ILE A 59 0.50 -0.45 -4.75
N SER A 60 0.63 0.25 -5.87
CA SER A 60 -0.51 0.89 -6.54
C SER A 60 -0.16 1.30 -7.97
N ARG A 61 -1.17 1.63 -8.77
CA ARG A 61 -0.93 2.38 -10.00
C ARG A 61 -0.33 3.75 -9.66
N PHE A 62 0.47 4.29 -10.57
CA PHE A 62 1.03 5.62 -10.43
C PHE A 62 0.03 6.65 -10.96
N ASP A 63 -0.97 6.96 -10.16
CA ASP A 63 -1.97 7.99 -10.43
C ASP A 63 -2.18 8.93 -9.22
N ARG A 64 -2.79 10.10 -9.43
CA ARG A 64 -2.97 11.10 -8.36
C ARG A 64 -3.88 10.61 -7.24
N LEU A 65 -4.82 9.72 -7.54
CA LEU A 65 -5.76 9.22 -6.53
C LEU A 65 -5.08 8.31 -5.51
N LYS A 66 -3.94 7.69 -5.88
CA LYS A 66 -3.10 6.87 -4.98
C LYS A 66 -2.09 7.69 -4.19
N ASP A 67 -1.93 8.97 -4.51
CA ASP A 67 -1.11 9.96 -3.82
C ASP A 67 0.34 9.50 -3.51
N PRO A 68 1.08 8.98 -4.51
CA PRO A 68 2.45 8.53 -4.30
C PRO A 68 3.38 9.67 -3.87
N LEU A 69 3.12 10.90 -4.31
CA LEU A 69 3.87 12.09 -3.90
C LEU A 69 3.67 12.40 -2.41
N GLY A 70 2.45 12.24 -1.90
CA GLY A 70 2.17 12.38 -0.48
C GLY A 70 2.83 11.27 0.35
N VAL A 71 2.98 10.07 -0.21
CA VAL A 71 3.74 8.99 0.46
C VAL A 71 5.22 9.32 0.52
N ILE A 72 5.83 9.85 -0.56
CA ILE A 72 7.22 10.33 -0.53
C ILE A 72 7.39 11.41 0.55
N GLN A 73 6.46 12.38 0.63
CA GLN A 73 6.54 13.43 1.64
C GLN A 73 6.46 12.87 3.07
N ALA A 74 5.56 11.92 3.33
CA ALA A 74 5.47 11.24 4.63
C ALA A 74 6.76 10.46 4.94
N TYR A 75 7.29 9.71 3.96
CA TYR A 75 8.55 8.99 4.09
C TYR A 75 9.72 9.93 4.43
N LEU A 76 9.86 11.05 3.71
CA LEU A 76 10.95 12.02 3.96
C LEU A 76 10.87 12.62 5.37
N GLN A 77 9.69 12.77 5.95
CA GLN A 77 9.54 13.17 7.35
C GLN A 77 10.03 12.09 8.31
N VAL A 78 9.71 10.81 8.02
CA VAL A 78 10.18 9.66 8.82
C VAL A 78 11.69 9.49 8.71
N LYS A 79 12.24 9.62 7.49
CA LYS A 79 13.66 9.45 7.16
C LYS A 79 14.58 10.37 7.96
N LYS A 80 14.09 11.53 8.40
CA LYS A 80 14.85 12.45 9.27
C LYS A 80 15.23 11.84 10.62
N TYR A 81 14.52 10.80 11.06
CA TYR A 81 14.66 10.20 12.38
C TYR A 81 15.01 8.72 12.37
N ILE A 82 14.63 8.02 11.29
CA ILE A 82 14.77 6.55 11.18
C ILE A 82 15.39 6.26 9.81
N ASP A 83 16.51 5.55 9.81
CA ASP A 83 17.09 5.07 8.55
C ASP A 83 16.24 3.91 7.99
N CYS A 84 15.45 4.22 6.95
CA CYS A 84 14.51 3.32 6.29
C CYS A 84 14.53 3.54 4.79
N GLN A 85 13.85 2.68 4.04
CA GLN A 85 13.71 2.79 2.58
C GLN A 85 12.22 2.80 2.20
N LEU A 86 11.94 3.43 1.06
CA LEU A 86 10.61 3.50 0.47
C LEU A 86 10.59 2.72 -0.85
N ILE A 87 9.60 1.85 -1.00
CA ILE A 87 9.28 1.20 -2.26
C ILE A 87 7.94 1.75 -2.75
N LEU A 88 7.93 2.35 -3.93
CA LEU A 88 6.74 2.65 -4.70
C LEU A 88 6.73 1.70 -5.90
N ALA A 89 5.80 0.75 -5.91
CA ALA A 89 5.78 -0.29 -6.94
C ALA A 89 4.39 -0.45 -7.55
N GLY A 90 4.34 -0.70 -8.86
CA GLY A 90 3.08 -0.94 -9.55
C GLY A 90 3.18 -0.79 -11.06
N GLY A 91 2.03 -0.89 -11.73
CA GLY A 91 1.91 -0.68 -13.15
C GLY A 91 1.77 0.80 -13.50
N SER A 92 2.28 1.19 -14.67
CA SER A 92 1.87 2.43 -15.33
C SER A 92 0.56 2.17 -16.08
N ALA A 93 -0.38 3.11 -16.02
CA ALA A 93 -1.42 3.18 -17.03
C ALA A 93 -0.75 3.75 -18.30
N SER A 94 -0.26 2.88 -19.19
CA SER A 94 0.48 3.28 -20.39
C SER A 94 -0.36 4.08 -21.39
N ASP A 95 -1.65 4.07 -21.22
CA ASP A 95 -2.68 4.73 -22.00
C ASP A 95 -3.29 5.96 -21.31
N ASP A 96 -2.83 6.26 -20.07
CA ASP A 96 -3.28 7.41 -19.29
C ASP A 96 -2.20 8.52 -19.27
N PRO A 97 -2.40 9.64 -20.00
CA PRO A 97 -1.47 10.77 -19.99
C PRO A 97 -1.21 11.34 -18.57
N GLU A 98 -2.20 11.31 -17.68
CA GLU A 98 -2.02 11.74 -16.29
C GLU A 98 -1.05 10.82 -15.54
N GLY A 99 -1.15 9.50 -15.76
CA GLY A 99 -0.25 8.52 -15.16
C GLY A 99 1.21 8.74 -15.53
N ILE A 100 1.47 9.10 -16.78
CA ILE A 100 2.83 9.44 -17.25
C ILE A 100 3.38 10.67 -16.53
N MET A 101 2.57 11.73 -16.41
CA MET A 101 2.97 12.97 -15.72
C MET A 101 3.28 12.69 -14.24
N VAL A 102 2.39 11.97 -13.56
CA VAL A 102 2.58 11.60 -12.15
C VAL A 102 3.85 10.76 -11.97
N PHE A 103 4.12 9.84 -12.89
CA PHE A 103 5.32 9.01 -12.81
C PHE A 103 6.61 9.83 -12.95
N GLU A 104 6.67 10.81 -13.85
CA GLU A 104 7.82 11.71 -13.97
C GLU A 104 7.98 12.61 -12.73
N GLU A 105 6.88 13.13 -12.16
CA GLU A 105 6.90 13.88 -10.91
C GLU A 105 7.48 13.04 -9.75
N ILE A 106 7.09 11.76 -9.66
CA ILE A 106 7.58 10.82 -8.66
C ILE A 106 9.08 10.59 -8.84
N LYS A 107 9.55 10.36 -10.06
CA LYS A 107 10.97 10.17 -10.37
C LYS A 107 11.80 11.37 -9.95
N GLU A 108 11.33 12.58 -10.29
CA GLU A 108 12.03 13.79 -9.92
C GLU A 108 12.11 13.95 -8.39
N LYS A 109 11.00 13.65 -7.69
CA LYS A 109 10.96 13.73 -6.24
C LYS A 109 11.84 12.66 -5.57
N ALA A 110 11.92 11.47 -6.16
CA ALA A 110 12.74 10.37 -5.65
C ALA A 110 14.25 10.65 -5.70
N LYS A 111 14.71 11.54 -6.57
CA LYS A 111 16.13 11.96 -6.62
C LYS A 111 16.64 12.58 -5.31
N GLN A 112 15.73 12.98 -4.41
CA GLN A 112 16.07 13.55 -3.11
C GLN A 112 16.65 12.53 -2.13
N ASP A 113 16.38 11.24 -2.32
CA ASP A 113 16.90 10.18 -1.45
C ASP A 113 17.11 8.88 -2.25
N LYS A 114 18.33 8.35 -2.20
CA LYS A 114 18.74 7.11 -2.87
C LYS A 114 17.99 5.86 -2.35
N ASP A 115 17.40 5.95 -1.17
CA ASP A 115 16.62 4.88 -0.55
C ASP A 115 15.14 4.89 -0.99
N ILE A 116 14.77 5.70 -2.00
CA ILE A 116 13.47 5.65 -2.67
C ILE A 116 13.58 4.82 -3.94
N HIS A 117 12.91 3.68 -3.95
CA HIS A 117 12.86 2.75 -5.08
C HIS A 117 11.53 2.88 -5.82
N ILE A 118 11.57 3.23 -7.11
CA ILE A 118 10.39 3.27 -7.98
C ILE A 118 10.47 2.07 -8.91
N LEU A 119 9.50 1.16 -8.79
CA LEU A 119 9.50 -0.10 -9.50
C LEU A 119 8.27 -0.19 -10.41
N LEU A 120 8.51 -0.17 -11.72
CA LEU A 120 7.50 -0.56 -12.70
C LEU A 120 7.42 -2.08 -12.74
N LEU A 121 6.34 -2.62 -12.23
CA LEU A 121 6.07 -4.06 -12.22
C LEU A 121 5.06 -4.39 -13.31
N PRO A 122 5.50 -4.96 -14.45
CA PRO A 122 4.57 -5.47 -15.46
C PRO A 122 3.90 -6.72 -14.88
N GLN A 123 2.62 -6.66 -14.56
CA GLN A 123 1.73 -7.78 -14.18
C GLN A 123 2.45 -9.00 -13.56
N ASN A 124 3.32 -8.75 -12.58
CA ASN A 124 4.09 -9.80 -11.89
C ASN A 124 3.61 -9.94 -10.45
N ASP A 125 2.63 -10.80 -10.26
CA ASP A 125 1.99 -11.04 -8.96
C ASP A 125 2.95 -11.63 -7.92
N ILE A 126 3.93 -12.45 -8.34
CA ILE A 126 4.96 -13.01 -7.45
C ILE A 126 5.85 -11.90 -6.89
N GLU A 127 6.29 -10.95 -7.73
CA GLU A 127 7.14 -9.83 -7.26
C GLU A 127 6.37 -8.89 -6.34
N VAL A 128 5.09 -8.60 -6.65
CA VAL A 128 4.21 -7.84 -5.76
C VAL A 128 4.10 -8.53 -4.40
N ASN A 129 3.84 -9.84 -4.40
CA ASN A 129 3.75 -10.65 -3.18
C ASN A 129 5.05 -10.61 -2.38
N ALA A 130 6.20 -10.80 -3.02
CA ALA A 130 7.51 -10.78 -2.37
C ALA A 130 7.81 -9.42 -1.73
N LEU A 131 7.53 -8.31 -2.43
CA LEU A 131 7.72 -6.95 -1.90
C LEU A 131 6.79 -6.66 -0.72
N GLN A 132 5.52 -7.06 -0.78
CA GLN A 132 4.60 -6.94 0.35
C GLN A 132 5.08 -7.79 1.53
N SER A 133 5.51 -9.03 1.27
CA SER A 133 5.97 -9.96 2.30
C SER A 133 7.27 -9.50 2.99
N ALA A 134 8.16 -8.82 2.27
CA ALA A 134 9.38 -8.24 2.81
C ALA A 134 9.15 -6.94 3.59
N SER A 135 8.01 -6.28 3.39
CA SER A 135 7.76 -4.94 3.93
C SER A 135 7.66 -4.93 5.45
N THR A 136 8.23 -3.91 6.07
CA THR A 136 8.06 -3.61 7.50
C THR A 136 6.72 -2.91 7.75
N VAL A 137 6.32 -2.02 6.84
CA VAL A 137 5.03 -1.30 6.90
C VAL A 137 4.49 -1.17 5.47
N ILE A 138 3.22 -1.52 5.28
CA ILE A 138 2.51 -1.24 4.03
C ILE A 138 1.76 0.08 4.18
N VAL A 139 1.86 0.94 3.17
CA VAL A 139 1.19 2.23 3.12
C VAL A 139 0.19 2.25 1.97
N GLN A 140 -1.04 2.68 2.24
CA GLN A 140 -2.06 2.93 1.21
C GLN A 140 -2.69 4.30 1.46
N LYS A 141 -1.95 5.35 1.10
CA LYS A 141 -2.36 6.74 1.32
C LYS A 141 -3.13 7.31 0.12
N SER A 142 -4.23 6.68 -0.22
CA SER A 142 -5.08 7.14 -1.32
C SER A 142 -5.87 8.41 -0.96
N ILE A 143 -6.08 9.31 -1.94
CA ILE A 143 -7.03 10.42 -1.86
C ILE A 143 -8.45 9.89 -2.08
N ARG A 144 -8.58 8.95 -3.02
CA ARG A 144 -9.82 8.20 -3.27
C ARG A 144 -9.50 6.72 -3.46
N GLU A 145 -10.34 5.87 -2.90
CA GLU A 145 -10.21 4.42 -3.01
C GLU A 145 -11.58 3.77 -3.14
N GLY A 146 -11.72 2.83 -4.05
CA GLY A 146 -12.92 2.01 -4.15
C GLY A 146 -13.03 1.08 -2.94
N PHE A 147 -12.21 0.06 -2.91
CA PHE A 147 -12.12 -0.87 -1.79
C PHE A 147 -10.71 -0.95 -1.21
N GLY A 148 -9.68 -1.03 -2.07
CA GLY A 148 -8.28 -1.15 -1.66
C GLY A 148 -7.86 -2.60 -1.46
N LEU A 149 -7.90 -3.42 -2.52
CA LEU A 149 -7.49 -4.82 -2.46
C LEU A 149 -6.06 -4.98 -1.93
N THR A 150 -5.17 -4.03 -2.21
CA THR A 150 -3.80 -4.01 -1.68
C THR A 150 -3.78 -3.99 -0.15
N VAL A 151 -4.78 -3.37 0.49
CA VAL A 151 -4.94 -3.41 1.95
C VAL A 151 -5.31 -4.81 2.40
N ALA A 152 -6.30 -5.45 1.75
CA ALA A 152 -6.68 -6.84 2.05
C ALA A 152 -5.49 -7.80 1.88
N GLU A 153 -4.72 -7.65 0.80
CA GLU A 153 -3.50 -8.44 0.53
C GLU A 153 -2.44 -8.27 1.64
N ALA A 154 -2.26 -7.04 2.13
CA ALA A 154 -1.32 -6.75 3.22
C ALA A 154 -1.78 -7.34 4.56
N LEU A 155 -3.06 -7.20 4.89
CA LEU A 155 -3.66 -7.79 6.09
C LEU A 155 -3.57 -9.31 6.06
N TRP A 156 -3.86 -9.95 4.92
CA TRP A 156 -3.70 -11.39 4.73
C TRP A 156 -2.27 -11.88 5.04
N LYS A 157 -1.27 -11.06 4.72
CA LYS A 157 0.17 -11.34 5.00
C LYS A 157 0.60 -10.93 6.41
N ALA A 158 -0.35 -10.62 7.28
CA ALA A 158 -0.10 -10.12 8.64
C ALA A 158 0.85 -8.90 8.67
N LYS A 159 0.79 -8.03 7.64
CA LYS A 159 1.62 -6.82 7.60
C LYS A 159 0.91 -5.65 8.28
N PRO A 160 1.64 -4.86 9.09
CA PRO A 160 1.07 -3.65 9.64
C PRO A 160 0.78 -2.63 8.53
N VAL A 161 -0.44 -2.11 8.51
CA VAL A 161 -0.91 -1.20 7.46
C VAL A 161 -1.15 0.20 8.02
N VAL A 162 -0.65 1.22 7.30
CA VAL A 162 -1.03 2.62 7.46
C VAL A 162 -1.80 3.03 6.22
N ALA A 163 -3.05 3.44 6.37
CA ALA A 163 -3.89 3.78 5.22
C ALA A 163 -4.75 5.02 5.44
N SER A 164 -5.16 5.67 4.34
CA SER A 164 -6.13 6.77 4.41
C SER A 164 -7.51 6.27 4.82
N ASN A 165 -8.21 7.10 5.60
CA ASN A 165 -9.59 6.84 6.00
C ASN A 165 -10.58 7.21 4.89
N VAL A 166 -10.51 6.54 3.73
CA VAL A 166 -11.31 6.85 2.54
C VAL A 166 -11.89 5.58 1.89
N GLY A 167 -13.04 5.72 1.25
CA GLY A 167 -13.69 4.65 0.46
C GLY A 167 -13.97 3.39 1.27
N GLY A 168 -13.55 2.25 0.75
CA GLY A 168 -13.72 0.94 1.39
C GLY A 168 -12.62 0.56 2.40
N ILE A 169 -11.56 1.38 2.55
CA ILE A 169 -10.46 1.08 3.48
C ILE A 169 -10.94 0.95 4.95
N PRO A 170 -11.81 1.86 5.48
CA PRO A 170 -12.30 1.74 6.84
C PRO A 170 -13.16 0.51 7.13
N LEU A 171 -13.63 -0.18 6.09
CA LEU A 171 -14.34 -1.46 6.25
C LEU A 171 -13.38 -2.62 6.54
N GLN A 172 -12.10 -2.47 6.20
CA GLN A 172 -11.06 -3.48 6.35
C GLN A 172 -10.20 -3.24 7.59
N ILE A 173 -9.98 -1.98 7.97
CA ILE A 173 -9.07 -1.60 9.06
C ILE A 173 -9.87 -1.04 10.23
N LYS A 174 -9.80 -1.71 11.38
CA LYS A 174 -10.18 -1.15 12.67
C LYS A 174 -8.99 -0.39 13.25
N HIS A 175 -9.10 0.95 13.29
CA HIS A 175 -8.00 1.84 13.72
C HIS A 175 -7.42 1.44 15.09
N LYS A 176 -6.08 1.34 15.18
CA LYS A 176 -5.30 0.91 16.37
C LYS A 176 -5.50 -0.54 16.80
N TYR A 177 -6.27 -1.33 16.05
CA TYR A 177 -6.47 -2.75 16.32
C TYR A 177 -5.89 -3.64 15.21
N SER A 178 -6.25 -3.41 13.93
CA SER A 178 -5.73 -4.16 12.77
C SER A 178 -4.96 -3.28 11.78
N GLY A 179 -4.68 -2.03 12.13
CA GLY A 179 -3.92 -1.09 11.32
C GLY A 179 -4.11 0.34 11.81
N LEU A 180 -3.49 1.30 11.14
CA LEU A 180 -3.59 2.72 11.46
C LEU A 180 -4.22 3.49 10.31
N LEU A 181 -5.32 4.18 10.57
CA LEU A 181 -5.96 5.09 9.62
C LEU A 181 -5.42 6.52 9.81
N CYS A 182 -5.14 7.21 8.71
CA CYS A 182 -4.65 8.59 8.69
C CYS A 182 -5.50 9.48 7.79
N HIS A 183 -5.42 10.81 7.99
CA HIS A 183 -6.18 11.81 7.25
C HIS A 183 -5.29 12.84 6.56
N SER A 184 -3.97 12.79 6.77
CA SER A 184 -3.01 13.73 6.25
C SER A 184 -1.64 13.08 6.01
N ILE A 185 -0.74 13.79 5.35
CA ILE A 185 0.66 13.38 5.17
C ILE A 185 1.35 13.27 6.53
N ASP A 186 1.16 14.26 7.42
CA ASP A 186 1.75 14.26 8.75
C ASP A 186 1.21 13.11 9.61
N GLY A 187 -0.09 12.81 9.50
CA GLY A 187 -0.71 11.67 10.15
C GLY A 187 -0.14 10.34 9.67
N ALA A 188 0.12 10.20 8.37
CA ALA A 188 0.76 9.03 7.79
C ALA A 188 2.22 8.90 8.30
N ALA A 189 3.00 10.00 8.27
CA ALA A 189 4.37 10.01 8.78
C ALA A 189 4.44 9.63 10.26
N PHE A 190 3.55 10.18 11.08
CA PHE A 190 3.45 9.85 12.50
C PHE A 190 3.14 8.36 12.71
N ALA A 191 2.15 7.83 11.99
CA ALA A 191 1.75 6.42 12.08
C ALA A 191 2.89 5.47 11.65
N ILE A 192 3.56 5.76 10.53
CA ILE A 192 4.72 4.99 10.06
C ILE A 192 5.83 5.01 11.12
N LYS A 193 6.20 6.19 11.64
CA LYS A 193 7.22 6.35 12.67
C LYS A 193 6.86 5.56 13.94
N GLN A 194 5.61 5.57 14.35
CA GLN A 194 5.12 4.80 15.50
C GLN A 194 5.34 3.29 15.31
N LEU A 195 5.02 2.75 14.11
CA LEU A 195 5.18 1.33 13.82
C LEU A 195 6.65 0.93 13.75
N LEU A 196 7.50 1.74 13.12
CA LEU A 196 8.94 1.47 13.01
C LEU A 196 9.65 1.51 14.38
N ASN A 197 9.21 2.39 15.30
CA ASN A 197 9.77 2.47 16.66
C ASN A 197 9.18 1.44 17.63
N SER A 198 8.12 0.73 17.25
CA SER A 198 7.42 -0.21 18.13
C SER A 198 7.12 -1.53 17.41
N PRO A 199 8.15 -2.39 17.15
CA PRO A 199 7.97 -3.62 16.39
C PRO A 199 6.93 -4.58 16.97
N GLY A 200 6.81 -4.67 18.30
CA GLY A 200 5.79 -5.48 18.98
C GLY A 200 4.37 -4.96 18.73
N TYR A 201 4.18 -3.64 18.67
CA TYR A 201 2.90 -3.05 18.31
C TYR A 201 2.57 -3.27 16.84
N ALA A 202 3.56 -3.08 15.95
CA ALA A 202 3.41 -3.31 14.52
C ALA A 202 3.00 -4.76 14.24
N ARG A 203 3.69 -5.75 14.85
CA ARG A 203 3.34 -7.17 14.73
C ARG A 203 1.91 -7.43 15.18
N ARG A 204 1.51 -6.97 16.36
CA ARG A 204 0.15 -7.18 16.87
C ARG A 204 -0.92 -6.60 15.93
N LEU A 205 -0.68 -5.43 15.32
CA LEU A 205 -1.61 -4.88 14.35
C LEU A 205 -1.71 -5.74 13.08
N GLY A 206 -0.59 -6.25 12.59
CA GLY A 206 -0.57 -7.16 11.43
C GLY A 206 -1.29 -8.47 11.73
N GLU A 207 -1.05 -9.08 12.89
CA GLU A 207 -1.69 -10.35 13.29
C GLU A 207 -3.20 -10.21 13.54
N ASN A 208 -3.69 -9.02 13.85
CA ASN A 208 -5.11 -8.72 14.03
C ASN A 208 -5.82 -8.36 12.71
N GLY A 209 -5.09 -8.23 11.60
CA GLY A 209 -5.56 -7.79 10.29
C GLY A 209 -6.07 -8.85 9.33
#